data_79f946d60431494a44c27caa0ec691b9
#
_entry.id   79f946d60431494a44c27caa0ec691b9
#
_cell.length_a   1.000
_cell.length_b   1.000
_cell.length_c   1.000
_cell.angle_alpha   90.00
_cell.angle_beta   90.00
_cell.angle_gamma   90.00
#
_symmetry.space_group_name_H-M   'P 1'
#
loop_
_entity.id
_entity.type
_entity.pdbx_description
1 polymer ?
#
loop_
_entity_poly.entity_id
_entity_poly.type
_entity_poly.pdbx_seq_one_letter_code
_entity_poly.pdbx_strand_id
1 'polypeptide(L)'
;MANTYLSAFHFIRADYKRYSKLAHGSLLKVLIHERGFKYSFWMRLASVRGIFRPFFWIIYHHYSSKYGIQIPTNIPIGPGLYIGHGIGMAINGTAKIGKNVSLSQFLTIGSNKGHAATIEDNVYIASHVCIVEDVTIGHDATIGAGAVVTKDIPPYAVAVGVPAKVIKFKEHD
;
A
#
# COMPACT_ATOMS: atom_id res chain seq x y z
N MET A 1 2.53 2.28 12.34
CA MET A 1 3.44 3.40 11.95
C MET A 1 4.81 3.19 12.57
N ALA A 2 5.85 3.60 11.86
CA ALA A 2 7.18 3.63 12.46
C ALA A 2 7.28 4.85 13.39
N ASN A 3 7.48 4.62 14.69
CA ASN A 3 7.58 5.71 15.67
C ASN A 3 9.02 6.20 15.85
N THR A 4 10.00 5.44 15.36
CA THR A 4 11.43 5.74 15.43
C THR A 4 12.09 5.44 14.09
N TYR A 5 13.28 6.02 13.84
CA TYR A 5 14.04 5.69 12.63
C TYR A 5 14.45 4.21 12.58
N LEU A 6 14.71 3.58 13.73
CA LEU A 6 15.01 2.15 13.80
C LEU A 6 13.83 1.30 13.31
N SER A 7 12.60 1.63 13.74
CA SER A 7 11.40 0.95 13.25
C SER A 7 11.12 1.24 11.78
N ALA A 8 11.41 2.45 11.29
CA ALA A 8 11.32 2.78 9.88
C ALA A 8 12.28 1.93 9.02
N PHE A 9 13.54 1.78 9.47
CA PHE A 9 14.52 0.91 8.78
C PHE A 9 14.09 -0.56 8.78
N HIS A 10 13.50 -1.04 9.88
CA HIS A 10 12.92 -2.39 9.92
C HIS A 10 11.82 -2.57 8.84
N PHE A 11 10.92 -1.60 8.72
CA PHE A 11 9.85 -1.63 7.70
C PHE A 11 10.41 -1.52 6.29
N ILE A 12 11.36 -0.62 6.05
CA ILE A 12 12.07 -0.48 4.76
C ILE A 12 12.73 -1.80 4.36
N ARG A 13 13.37 -2.49 5.31
CA ARG A 13 13.99 -3.80 5.05
C ARG A 13 12.95 -4.87 4.67
N ALA A 14 11.79 -4.86 5.31
CA ALA A 14 10.70 -5.76 4.97
C ALA A 14 10.10 -5.44 3.59
N ASP A 15 9.89 -4.16 3.29
CA ASP A 15 9.45 -3.69 1.98
C ASP A 15 10.48 -4.12 0.90
N TYR A 16 11.78 -3.84 1.11
CA TYR A 16 12.86 -4.23 0.19
C TYR A 16 12.88 -5.71 -0.16
N LYS A 17 12.65 -6.60 0.83
CA LYS A 17 12.61 -8.06 0.59
C LYS A 17 11.57 -8.46 -0.45
N ARG A 18 10.46 -7.71 -0.55
CA ARG A 18 9.42 -7.95 -1.56
C ARG A 18 9.91 -7.61 -2.96
N TYR A 19 10.60 -6.49 -3.11
CA TYR A 19 11.14 -6.03 -4.40
C TYR A 19 12.39 -6.81 -4.81
N SER A 20 13.27 -7.17 -3.89
CA SER A 20 14.50 -7.89 -4.21
C SER A 20 14.27 -9.27 -4.81
N LYS A 21 13.18 -9.95 -4.43
CA LYS A 21 12.77 -11.22 -5.03
C LYS A 21 12.39 -11.07 -6.52
N LEU A 22 11.86 -9.91 -6.89
CA LEU A 22 11.41 -9.62 -8.26
C LEU A 22 12.53 -9.03 -9.14
N ALA A 23 13.34 -8.13 -8.54
CA ALA A 23 14.33 -7.35 -9.28
C ALA A 23 15.77 -7.92 -9.22
N HIS A 24 16.02 -8.98 -8.46
CA HIS A 24 17.35 -9.62 -8.28
C HIS A 24 18.48 -8.59 -8.08
N GLY A 25 18.29 -7.57 -7.22
CA GLY A 25 19.19 -6.44 -7.11
C GLY A 25 19.53 -6.03 -5.68
N SER A 26 20.69 -5.35 -5.53
CA SER A 26 21.07 -4.69 -4.29
C SER A 26 20.06 -3.60 -3.90
N LEU A 27 20.05 -3.21 -2.63
CA LEU A 27 19.19 -2.13 -2.12
C LEU A 27 19.28 -0.85 -2.97
N LEU A 28 20.49 -0.47 -3.36
CA LEU A 28 20.71 0.72 -4.19
C LEU A 28 20.10 0.57 -5.58
N LYS A 29 20.25 -0.59 -6.22
CA LYS A 29 19.65 -0.87 -7.52
C LYS A 29 18.13 -0.80 -7.45
N VAL A 30 17.51 -1.44 -6.46
CA VAL A 30 16.06 -1.39 -6.24
C VAL A 30 15.59 0.04 -5.97
N LEU A 31 16.32 0.81 -5.13
CA LEU A 31 15.99 2.21 -4.83
C LEU A 31 16.07 3.12 -6.07
N ILE A 32 16.97 2.84 -7.00
CA ILE A 32 17.12 3.65 -8.23
C ILE A 32 16.04 3.29 -9.26
N HIS A 33 15.75 2.01 -9.45
CA HIS A 33 14.93 1.56 -10.57
C HIS A 33 13.46 1.33 -10.23
N GLU A 34 13.14 0.90 -8.98
CA GLU A 34 11.79 0.58 -8.57
C GLU A 34 11.06 1.80 -8.00
N ARG A 35 10.16 2.40 -8.77
CA ARG A 35 9.41 3.61 -8.38
C ARG A 35 8.62 3.41 -7.09
N GLY A 36 7.94 2.26 -6.96
CA GLY A 36 7.13 1.94 -5.78
C GLY A 36 7.98 1.81 -4.52
N PHE A 37 9.16 1.15 -4.61
CA PHE A 37 10.09 1.08 -3.48
C PHE A 37 10.68 2.45 -3.13
N LYS A 38 11.11 3.22 -4.12
CA LYS A 38 11.62 4.57 -3.93
C LYS A 38 10.61 5.45 -3.17
N TYR A 39 9.33 5.38 -3.57
CA TYR A 39 8.26 6.09 -2.89
C TYR A 39 8.07 5.61 -1.45
N SER A 40 7.92 4.28 -1.22
CA SER A 40 7.71 3.72 0.12
C SER A 40 8.91 4.00 1.04
N PHE A 41 10.13 3.96 0.53
CA PHE A 41 11.34 4.28 1.28
C PHE A 41 11.28 5.69 1.89
N TRP A 42 11.02 6.71 1.08
CA TRP A 42 10.95 8.09 1.55
C TRP A 42 9.70 8.35 2.40
N MET A 43 8.58 7.73 2.08
CA MET A 43 7.36 7.76 2.90
C MET A 43 7.61 7.21 4.32
N ARG A 44 8.30 6.07 4.45
CA ARG A 44 8.66 5.48 5.75
C ARG A 44 9.53 6.42 6.59
N LEU A 45 10.54 7.05 5.99
CA LEU A 45 11.38 8.02 6.69
C LEU A 45 10.62 9.29 7.06
N ALA A 46 9.79 9.83 6.17
CA ALA A 46 8.95 11.01 6.41
C ALA A 46 7.86 10.77 7.48
N SER A 47 7.48 9.52 7.75
CA SER A 47 6.50 9.19 8.80
C SER A 47 7.05 9.31 10.21
N VAL A 48 8.37 9.27 10.39
CA VAL A 48 9.01 9.38 11.71
C VAL A 48 9.03 10.83 12.20
N ARG A 49 8.55 11.06 13.42
CA ARG A 49 8.64 12.37 14.07
C ARG A 49 10.07 12.56 14.60
N GLY A 50 10.78 13.57 14.10
CA GLY A 50 12.15 13.88 14.51
C GLY A 50 12.74 15.05 13.73
N ILE A 51 13.96 15.47 14.09
CA ILE A 51 14.63 16.65 13.52
C ILE A 51 14.85 16.57 12.01
N PHE A 52 15.04 15.37 11.46
CA PHE A 52 15.23 15.15 10.03
C PHE A 52 13.91 15.02 9.23
N ARG A 53 12.76 15.04 9.90
CA ARG A 53 11.46 14.90 9.24
C ARG A 53 11.23 15.92 8.12
N PRO A 54 11.53 17.21 8.27
CA PRO A 54 11.30 18.21 7.18
C PRO A 54 12.07 17.84 5.91
N PHE A 55 13.31 17.39 6.05
CA PHE A 55 14.13 16.96 4.92
C PHE A 55 13.53 15.76 4.19
N PHE A 56 13.17 14.69 4.92
CA PHE A 56 12.54 13.50 4.34
C PHE A 56 11.17 13.81 3.75
N TRP A 57 10.43 14.74 4.35
CA TRP A 57 9.12 15.15 3.90
C TRP A 57 9.18 15.87 2.54
N ILE A 58 10.17 16.72 2.30
CA ILE A 58 10.39 17.38 1.02
C ILE A 58 10.66 16.35 -0.08
N ILE A 59 11.52 15.37 0.18
CA ILE A 59 11.82 14.30 -0.79
C ILE A 59 10.59 13.43 -1.06
N TYR A 60 9.87 13.04 -0.01
CA TYR A 60 8.62 12.31 -0.13
C TYR A 60 7.60 13.07 -0.98
N HIS A 61 7.40 14.36 -0.74
CA HIS A 61 6.49 15.19 -1.53
C HIS A 61 6.91 15.31 -2.99
N HIS A 62 8.20 15.44 -3.26
CA HIS A 62 8.71 15.43 -4.63
C HIS A 62 8.30 14.16 -5.37
N TYR A 63 8.50 12.98 -4.77
CA TYR A 63 8.10 11.71 -5.40
C TYR A 63 6.60 11.49 -5.43
N SER A 64 5.87 12.00 -4.42
CA SER A 64 4.40 12.00 -4.40
C SER A 64 3.84 12.73 -5.64
N SER A 65 4.31 13.94 -5.88
CA SER A 65 3.91 14.74 -7.04
C SER A 65 4.39 14.13 -8.36
N LYS A 66 5.64 13.66 -8.41
CA LYS A 66 6.24 13.07 -9.62
C LYS A 66 5.54 11.80 -10.10
N TYR A 67 5.06 10.97 -9.17
CA TYR A 67 4.43 9.69 -9.49
C TYR A 67 2.91 9.73 -9.39
N GLY A 68 2.32 10.84 -8.94
CA GLY A 68 0.88 10.95 -8.70
C GLY A 68 0.40 10.01 -7.58
N ILE A 69 1.23 9.75 -6.57
CA ILE A 69 0.89 8.87 -5.45
C ILE A 69 0.60 9.73 -4.22
N GLN A 70 -0.59 9.57 -3.67
CA GLN A 70 -1.06 10.25 -2.47
C GLN A 70 -1.36 9.23 -1.36
N ILE A 71 -0.36 8.88 -0.58
CA ILE A 71 -0.49 8.01 0.59
C ILE A 71 -0.01 8.81 1.81
N PRO A 72 -0.90 9.28 2.70
CA PRO A 72 -0.50 10.09 3.84
C PRO A 72 0.48 9.36 4.76
N THR A 73 1.51 10.07 5.25
CA THR A 73 2.55 9.49 6.10
C THR A 73 2.09 9.10 7.50
N ASN A 74 0.89 9.52 7.90
CA ASN A 74 0.32 9.30 9.23
C ASN A 74 -0.65 8.11 9.31
N ILE A 75 -0.95 7.43 8.19
CA ILE A 75 -1.80 6.24 8.24
C ILE A 75 -1.03 5.00 8.70
N PRO A 76 -1.66 4.07 9.41
CA PRO A 76 -1.02 2.81 9.81
C PRO A 76 -0.83 1.91 8.58
N ILE A 77 0.43 1.65 8.24
CA ILE A 77 0.82 0.71 7.18
C ILE A 77 1.84 -0.27 7.76
N GLY A 78 1.51 -1.56 7.73
CA GLY A 78 2.38 -2.65 8.18
C GLY A 78 3.67 -2.78 7.33
N PRO A 79 4.65 -3.57 7.80
CA PRO A 79 5.87 -3.88 7.04
C PRO A 79 5.56 -4.79 5.84
N GLY A 80 6.42 -4.75 4.83
CA GLY A 80 6.27 -5.56 3.62
C GLY A 80 5.32 -4.96 2.59
N LEU A 81 5.16 -3.64 2.58
CA LEU A 81 4.39 -2.96 1.55
C LEU A 81 5.04 -3.12 0.18
N TYR A 82 4.27 -3.56 -0.81
CA TYR A 82 4.68 -3.59 -2.20
C TYR A 82 3.77 -2.67 -3.04
N ILE A 83 4.35 -1.68 -3.70
CA ILE A 83 3.65 -0.77 -4.62
C ILE A 83 4.06 -1.14 -6.04
N GLY A 84 3.19 -1.81 -6.77
CA GLY A 84 3.42 -2.21 -8.15
C GLY A 84 3.36 -1.02 -9.11
N HIS A 85 4.31 -0.92 -10.02
CA HIS A 85 4.48 0.16 -11.01
C HIS A 85 4.70 1.57 -10.44
N GLY A 86 4.30 1.86 -9.21
CA GLY A 86 4.54 3.10 -8.51
C GLY A 86 4.03 4.35 -9.25
N ILE A 87 2.75 4.36 -9.66
CA ILE A 87 2.11 5.48 -10.32
C ILE A 87 0.60 5.54 -10.00
N GLY A 88 0.08 6.75 -9.80
CA GLY A 88 -1.35 7.05 -9.79
C GLY A 88 -2.12 6.37 -8.66
N MET A 89 -1.90 6.70 -7.39
CA MET A 89 -2.67 6.15 -6.27
C MET A 89 -3.20 7.26 -5.39
N ALA A 90 -4.42 7.10 -4.88
CA ALA A 90 -4.99 8.00 -3.88
C ALA A 90 -5.54 7.18 -2.72
N ILE A 91 -4.98 7.37 -1.54
CA ILE A 91 -5.40 6.69 -0.31
C ILE A 91 -5.80 7.73 0.74
N ASN A 92 -7.02 7.60 1.25
CA ASN A 92 -7.54 8.49 2.28
C ASN A 92 -6.77 8.35 3.61
N GLY A 93 -6.67 9.45 4.35
CA GLY A 93 -5.89 9.55 5.60
C GLY A 93 -6.43 8.74 6.79
N THR A 94 -7.58 8.10 6.67
CA THR A 94 -8.17 7.23 7.70
C THR A 94 -8.03 5.74 7.38
N ALA A 95 -7.45 5.38 6.22
CA ALA A 95 -7.22 3.99 5.83
C ALA A 95 -6.26 3.27 6.78
N LYS A 96 -6.46 1.95 6.92
CA LYS A 96 -5.54 1.06 7.66
C LYS A 96 -5.06 -0.03 6.70
N ILE A 97 -3.75 -0.26 6.68
CA ILE A 97 -3.14 -1.24 5.78
C ILE A 97 -2.25 -2.18 6.61
N GLY A 98 -2.51 -3.46 6.50
CA GLY A 98 -1.80 -4.53 7.20
C GLY A 98 -0.39 -4.78 6.66
N LYS A 99 0.14 -5.95 7.00
CA LYS A 99 1.48 -6.42 6.57
C LYS A 99 1.42 -7.09 5.22
N ASN A 100 2.53 -7.05 4.48
CA ASN A 100 2.69 -7.76 3.20
C ASN A 100 1.63 -7.42 2.15
N VAL A 101 1.01 -6.25 2.24
CA VAL A 101 0.00 -5.82 1.27
C VAL A 101 0.65 -5.42 -0.04
N SER A 102 0.03 -5.84 -1.15
CA SER A 102 0.41 -5.43 -2.51
C SER A 102 -0.62 -4.48 -3.08
N LEU A 103 -0.19 -3.30 -3.49
CA LEU A 103 -1.01 -2.25 -4.11
C LEU A 103 -0.53 -2.03 -5.53
N SER A 104 -1.42 -2.14 -6.51
CA SER A 104 -1.08 -1.85 -7.90
C SER A 104 -1.51 -0.44 -8.32
N GLN A 105 -1.05 0.00 -9.49
CA GLN A 105 -1.29 1.36 -10.00
C GLN A 105 -2.78 1.71 -10.14
N PHE A 106 -3.07 3.00 -10.05
CA PHE A 106 -4.40 3.60 -10.19
C PHE A 106 -5.43 3.12 -9.16
N LEU A 107 -4.94 2.71 -7.98
CA LEU A 107 -5.78 2.37 -6.84
C LEU A 107 -6.35 3.64 -6.20
N THR A 108 -7.63 3.61 -5.88
CA THR A 108 -8.27 4.61 -5.02
C THR A 108 -8.88 3.95 -3.79
N ILE A 109 -8.50 4.41 -2.60
CA ILE A 109 -9.17 4.08 -1.33
C ILE A 109 -9.75 5.38 -0.80
N GLY A 110 -11.06 5.55 -0.98
CA GLY A 110 -11.79 6.78 -0.68
C GLY A 110 -12.61 6.70 0.59
N SER A 111 -12.94 7.87 1.14
CA SER A 111 -13.98 8.05 2.15
C SER A 111 -14.53 9.46 2.04
N ASN A 112 -15.83 9.61 2.16
CA ASN A 112 -16.50 10.90 2.13
C ASN A 112 -17.02 11.31 3.52
N LYS A 113 -17.64 10.40 4.25
CA LYS A 113 -18.26 10.69 5.57
C LYS A 113 -17.82 9.75 6.69
N GLY A 114 -17.37 8.53 6.35
CA GLY A 114 -16.94 7.51 7.29
C GLY A 114 -15.43 7.38 7.39
N HIS A 115 -14.98 6.20 7.77
CA HIS A 115 -13.57 5.84 7.71
C HIS A 115 -13.28 5.17 6.38
N ALA A 116 -12.09 5.39 5.85
CA ALA A 116 -11.63 4.63 4.70
C ALA A 116 -11.41 3.16 5.07
N ALA A 117 -11.29 2.31 4.04
CA ALA A 117 -11.21 0.88 4.21
C ALA A 117 -10.08 0.42 5.13
N THR A 118 -10.31 -0.71 5.79
CA THR A 118 -9.30 -1.51 6.47
C THR A 118 -8.86 -2.65 5.55
N ILE A 119 -7.58 -2.68 5.21
CA ILE A 119 -6.96 -3.74 4.41
C ILE A 119 -6.14 -4.61 5.37
N GLU A 120 -6.48 -5.88 5.52
CA GLU A 120 -5.77 -6.79 6.40
C GLU A 120 -4.45 -7.30 5.79
N ASP A 121 -3.79 -8.25 6.46
CA ASP A 121 -2.47 -8.77 6.08
C ASP A 121 -2.53 -9.59 4.78
N ASN A 122 -1.44 -9.60 4.00
CA ASN A 122 -1.23 -10.40 2.78
C ASN A 122 -2.23 -10.12 1.64
N VAL A 123 -2.99 -9.03 1.68
CA VAL A 123 -3.95 -8.68 0.63
C VAL A 123 -3.24 -8.25 -0.64
N TYR A 124 -3.74 -8.70 -1.79
CA TYR A 124 -3.35 -8.24 -3.12
C TYR A 124 -4.47 -7.43 -3.76
N ILE A 125 -4.18 -6.17 -4.10
CA ILE A 125 -5.09 -5.27 -4.81
C ILE A 125 -4.52 -4.96 -6.18
N ALA A 126 -5.21 -5.42 -7.21
CA ALA A 126 -4.82 -5.21 -8.60
C ALA A 126 -5.05 -3.76 -9.07
N SER A 127 -4.71 -3.49 -10.33
CA SER A 127 -4.78 -2.13 -10.89
C SER A 127 -6.22 -1.63 -11.06
N HIS A 128 -6.38 -0.29 -11.01
CA HIS A 128 -7.66 0.41 -11.24
C HIS A 128 -8.79 0.00 -10.27
N VAL A 129 -8.44 -0.47 -9.08
CA VAL A 129 -9.43 -0.80 -8.05
C VAL A 129 -9.89 0.46 -7.33
N CYS A 130 -11.20 0.57 -7.09
CA CYS A 130 -11.78 1.58 -6.21
C CYS A 130 -12.39 0.91 -4.99
N ILE A 131 -12.02 1.37 -3.80
CA ILE A 131 -12.56 0.88 -2.52
C ILE A 131 -13.24 2.04 -1.81
N VAL A 132 -14.50 1.86 -1.46
CA VAL A 132 -15.29 2.87 -0.76
C VAL A 132 -15.04 2.82 0.75
N GLU A 133 -15.69 3.74 1.48
CA GLU A 133 -15.61 3.87 2.92
C GLU A 133 -16.21 2.68 3.67
N ASP A 134 -15.77 2.50 4.92
CA ASP A 134 -16.27 1.52 5.91
C ASP A 134 -16.23 0.05 5.42
N VAL A 135 -15.30 -0.27 4.54
CA VAL A 135 -15.12 -1.63 4.01
C VAL A 135 -13.91 -2.29 4.65
N THR A 136 -14.04 -3.55 5.00
CA THR A 136 -12.92 -4.41 5.42
C THR A 136 -12.59 -5.42 4.33
N ILE A 137 -11.31 -5.47 3.93
CA ILE A 137 -10.77 -6.52 3.05
C ILE A 137 -10.00 -7.49 3.93
N GLY A 138 -10.54 -8.69 4.08
CA GLY A 138 -9.98 -9.76 4.93
C GLY A 138 -8.61 -10.24 4.43
N HIS A 139 -7.83 -10.77 5.36
CA HIS A 139 -6.46 -11.22 5.08
C HIS A 139 -6.40 -12.25 3.95
N ASP A 140 -5.28 -12.28 3.25
CA ASP A 140 -5.04 -13.17 2.11
C ASP A 140 -6.03 -13.02 0.94
N ALA A 141 -6.93 -12.02 0.96
CA ALA A 141 -7.84 -11.75 -0.15
C ALA A 141 -7.11 -11.21 -1.39
N THR A 142 -7.76 -11.36 -2.53
CA THR A 142 -7.32 -10.79 -3.82
C THR A 142 -8.46 -9.99 -4.44
N ILE A 143 -8.19 -8.72 -4.75
CA ILE A 143 -9.11 -7.87 -5.49
C ILE A 143 -8.62 -7.75 -6.93
N GLY A 144 -9.43 -8.21 -7.87
CA GLY A 144 -9.09 -8.20 -9.29
C GLY A 144 -9.14 -6.80 -9.91
N ALA A 145 -8.45 -6.64 -11.03
CA ALA A 145 -8.31 -5.35 -11.70
C ALA A 145 -9.67 -4.73 -12.09
N GLY A 146 -9.78 -3.41 -11.93
CA GLY A 146 -10.99 -2.65 -12.26
C GLY A 146 -12.18 -2.89 -11.32
N ALA A 147 -12.00 -3.61 -10.22
CA ALA A 147 -13.10 -3.87 -9.28
C ALA A 147 -13.48 -2.61 -8.49
N VAL A 148 -14.77 -2.47 -8.18
CA VAL A 148 -15.30 -1.46 -7.26
C VAL A 148 -15.83 -2.16 -6.02
N VAL A 149 -15.09 -2.08 -4.92
CA VAL A 149 -15.43 -2.75 -3.67
C VAL A 149 -16.31 -1.85 -2.83
N THR A 150 -17.55 -2.28 -2.62
CA THR A 150 -18.61 -1.54 -1.89
C THR A 150 -19.11 -2.26 -0.64
N LYS A 151 -18.57 -3.46 -0.35
CA LYS A 151 -18.90 -4.29 0.82
C LYS A 151 -17.66 -5.03 1.27
N ASP A 152 -17.70 -5.54 2.48
CA ASP A 152 -16.63 -6.36 3.04
C ASP A 152 -16.31 -7.56 2.15
N ILE A 153 -15.02 -7.87 2.07
CA ILE A 153 -14.51 -9.04 1.37
C ILE A 153 -13.94 -9.99 2.43
N PRO A 154 -14.43 -11.23 2.51
CA PRO A 154 -13.95 -12.19 3.50
C PRO A 154 -12.50 -12.60 3.25
N PRO A 155 -11.81 -13.13 4.28
CA PRO A 155 -10.47 -13.68 4.13
C PRO A 155 -10.39 -14.73 3.02
N TYR A 156 -9.23 -14.82 2.35
CA TYR A 156 -8.93 -15.76 1.25
C TYR A 156 -9.80 -15.62 0.00
N ALA A 157 -10.75 -14.69 -0.02
CA ALA A 157 -11.61 -14.51 -1.19
C ALA A 157 -10.88 -13.86 -2.37
N VAL A 158 -11.28 -14.26 -3.57
CA VAL A 158 -10.98 -13.55 -4.82
C VAL A 158 -12.25 -12.83 -5.27
N ALA A 159 -12.21 -11.50 -5.29
CA ALA A 159 -13.33 -10.65 -5.67
C ALA A 159 -13.02 -9.83 -6.91
N VAL A 160 -14.00 -9.71 -7.83
CA VAL A 160 -13.87 -8.98 -9.09
C VAL A 160 -15.18 -8.29 -9.46
N GLY A 161 -15.13 -7.30 -10.35
CA GLY A 161 -16.29 -6.68 -10.97
C GLY A 161 -16.75 -5.38 -10.32
N VAL A 162 -17.86 -4.82 -10.86
CA VAL A 162 -18.50 -3.56 -10.45
C VAL A 162 -19.99 -3.80 -10.26
N PRO A 163 -20.49 -3.86 -9.00
CA PRO A 163 -19.74 -3.96 -7.75
C PRO A 163 -18.97 -5.27 -7.63
N ALA A 164 -17.92 -5.28 -6.83
CA ALA A 164 -17.09 -6.46 -6.62
C ALA A 164 -17.88 -7.59 -5.96
N LYS A 165 -17.72 -8.82 -6.51
CA LYS A 165 -18.32 -10.05 -5.99
C LYS A 165 -17.25 -11.11 -5.81
N VAL A 166 -17.36 -11.90 -4.75
CA VAL A 166 -16.52 -13.06 -4.54
C VAL A 166 -16.84 -14.11 -5.59
N ILE A 167 -15.81 -14.53 -6.33
CA ILE A 167 -15.92 -15.57 -7.39
C ILE A 167 -15.35 -16.91 -6.96
N LYS A 168 -14.43 -16.92 -5.99
CA LYS A 168 -13.86 -18.11 -5.40
C LYS A 168 -13.13 -17.78 -4.10
N PHE A 169 -12.78 -18.82 -3.34
CA PHE A 169 -11.83 -18.76 -2.24
C PHE A 169 -10.52 -19.45 -2.65
N LYS A 170 -9.40 -18.98 -2.10
CA LYS A 170 -8.11 -19.65 -2.24
C LYS A 170 -8.10 -20.86 -1.34
N GLU A 171 -7.41 -21.92 -1.76
CA GLU A 171 -7.15 -23.07 -0.90
C GLU A 171 -6.22 -22.66 0.24
N HIS A 172 -6.46 -23.23 1.41
CA HIS A 172 -5.58 -23.07 2.57
C HIS A 172 -4.60 -24.25 2.52
N ASP A 173 -3.31 -23.95 2.41
CA ASP A 173 -2.24 -24.91 2.69
C ASP A 173 -2.01 -25.05 4.21
#